data_712939d1ccf3eca9a06cfc168364281f
#
_entry.id   712939d1ccf3eca9a06cfc168364281f
#
_cell.length_a   1.000
_cell.length_b   1.000
_cell.length_c   1.000
_cell.angle_alpha   90.00
_cell.angle_beta   90.00
_cell.angle_gamma   90.00
#
_symmetry.space_group_name_H-M   'P 1'
#
loop_
_entity.id
_entity.type
_entity.pdbx_description
1 polymer ?
#
loop_
_entity_poly.entity_id
_entity_poly.type
_entity_poly.pdbx_seq_one_letter_code
_entity_poly.pdbx_strand_id
1 'polypeptide(L)'
;IIQNQLNERDEIVPLSAETGGQNFMIIDSSALTEQVIDDAIESGFNAAGQRCSALRILAIQDEVYDKTIKMLIGATKKIKVGLPHLIETDVGPLIDLDAKNKINNHIKKFKEKLLVMGDLDQNLNGHFVSPTVIEINNLSEIKEEIFGPVIHVYRYQAEKIENLINDINSMNYGLTLGIQSRIESTINYI
;
A
#
# COMPACT_ATOMS: atom_id res chain seq x y z
N ILE A 1 26.21 7.05 1.47
CA ILE A 1 27.12 7.39 2.60
C ILE A 1 27.76 6.11 3.12
N ILE A 2 26.98 5.12 3.63
CA ILE A 2 27.53 3.87 4.20
C ILE A 2 28.40 3.12 3.18
N GLN A 3 27.93 2.91 1.95
CA GLN A 3 28.68 2.25 0.89
C GLN A 3 30.05 2.92 0.64
N ASN A 4 30.11 4.24 0.64
CA ASN A 4 31.37 4.95 0.45
C ASN A 4 32.34 4.70 1.61
N GLN A 5 31.85 4.67 2.85
CA GLN A 5 32.67 4.36 4.02
C GLN A 5 33.16 2.89 4.01
N LEU A 6 32.35 1.97 3.51
CA LEU A 6 32.76 0.56 3.36
C LEU A 6 33.83 0.38 2.30
N ASN A 7 33.79 1.19 1.21
CA ASN A 7 34.81 1.15 0.16
C ASN A 7 36.18 1.67 0.61
N GLU A 8 36.27 2.38 1.72
CA GLU A 8 37.52 2.88 2.32
C GLU A 8 38.19 1.87 3.25
N ARG A 9 37.56 0.70 3.49
CA ARG A 9 38.13 -0.34 4.36
C ARG A 9 39.04 -1.28 3.57
N ASP A 10 40.05 -1.78 4.23
CA ASP A 10 40.95 -2.79 3.67
C ASP A 10 40.29 -4.18 3.53
N GLU A 11 39.22 -4.40 4.29
CA GLU A 11 38.50 -5.67 4.32
C GLU A 11 37.16 -5.56 3.60
N ILE A 12 36.78 -6.60 2.85
CA ILE A 12 35.46 -6.69 2.22
C ILE A 12 34.39 -6.97 3.29
N VAL A 13 33.47 -6.04 3.46
CA VAL A 13 32.33 -6.17 4.36
C VAL A 13 31.05 -6.28 3.53
N PRO A 14 30.24 -7.35 3.70
CA PRO A 14 28.96 -7.45 3.00
C PRO A 14 28.01 -6.37 3.49
N LEU A 15 27.31 -5.73 2.55
CA LEU A 15 26.26 -4.75 2.82
C LEU A 15 24.94 -5.27 2.26
N SER A 16 23.95 -5.46 3.15
CA SER A 16 22.55 -5.61 2.76
C SER A 16 21.82 -4.31 3.07
N ALA A 17 21.17 -3.72 2.06
CA ALA A 17 20.48 -2.45 2.18
C ALA A 17 19.05 -2.57 1.65
N GLU A 18 18.07 -2.56 2.57
CA GLU A 18 16.65 -2.54 2.24
C GLU A 18 16.11 -1.13 2.49
N THR A 19 15.99 -0.35 1.42
CA THR A 19 15.75 1.11 1.47
C THR A 19 14.36 1.53 1.07
N GLY A 20 13.45 0.58 0.81
CA GLY A 20 12.06 0.87 0.46
C GLY A 20 11.34 -0.34 -0.13
N GLY A 21 10.03 -0.21 -0.29
CA GLY A 21 9.17 -1.25 -0.85
C GLY A 21 7.99 -0.64 -1.60
N GLN A 22 7.68 -1.19 -2.77
CA GLN A 22 6.44 -0.87 -3.48
C GLN A 22 5.65 -2.18 -3.59
N ASN A 23 5.03 -2.54 -2.48
CA ASN A 23 4.45 -3.85 -2.29
C ASN A 23 3.07 -3.96 -2.94
N PHE A 24 2.83 -5.08 -3.59
CA PHE A 24 1.58 -5.37 -4.27
C PHE A 24 0.79 -6.47 -3.55
N MET A 25 -0.52 -6.43 -3.75
CA MET A 25 -1.41 -7.56 -3.56
C MET A 25 -2.22 -7.74 -4.82
N ILE A 26 -2.12 -8.91 -5.46
CA ILE A 26 -2.83 -9.25 -6.69
C ILE A 26 -4.06 -10.09 -6.32
N ILE A 27 -5.22 -9.65 -6.79
CA ILE A 27 -6.52 -10.27 -6.52
C ILE A 27 -7.09 -10.82 -7.81
N ASP A 28 -7.27 -12.13 -7.91
CA ASP A 28 -8.00 -12.72 -9.03
C ASP A 28 -9.51 -12.88 -8.73
N SER A 29 -10.27 -13.30 -9.75
CA SER A 29 -11.73 -13.47 -9.62
C SER A 29 -12.14 -14.59 -8.68
N SER A 30 -11.24 -15.49 -8.29
CA SER A 30 -11.50 -16.60 -7.36
C SER A 30 -11.31 -16.21 -5.88
N ALA A 31 -10.72 -15.06 -5.61
CA ALA A 31 -10.40 -14.62 -4.24
C ALA A 31 -11.64 -14.48 -3.36
N LEU A 32 -11.48 -14.74 -2.07
CA LEU A 32 -12.51 -14.44 -1.07
C LEU A 32 -12.45 -12.96 -0.71
N THR A 33 -13.40 -12.19 -1.22
CA THR A 33 -13.38 -10.72 -1.12
C THR A 33 -13.29 -10.24 0.32
N GLU A 34 -13.99 -10.88 1.26
CA GLU A 34 -14.01 -10.54 2.67
C GLU A 34 -12.59 -10.62 3.27
N GLN A 35 -11.85 -11.68 2.99
CA GLN A 35 -10.48 -11.86 3.45
C GLN A 35 -9.53 -10.86 2.76
N VAL A 36 -9.74 -10.61 1.47
CA VAL A 36 -8.97 -9.56 0.75
C VAL A 36 -9.05 -8.22 1.46
N ILE A 37 -10.25 -7.84 1.93
CA ILE A 37 -10.45 -6.56 2.60
C ILE A 37 -9.71 -6.54 3.95
N ASP A 38 -9.84 -7.59 4.75
CA ASP A 38 -9.16 -7.67 6.05
C ASP A 38 -7.64 -7.60 5.88
N ASP A 39 -7.07 -8.39 4.96
CA ASP A 39 -5.64 -8.41 4.67
C ASP A 39 -5.14 -7.05 4.09
N ALA A 40 -5.92 -6.41 3.22
CA ALA A 40 -5.57 -5.11 2.65
C ALA A 40 -5.56 -4.01 3.71
N ILE A 41 -6.57 -3.97 4.59
CA ILE A 41 -6.66 -3.01 5.70
C ILE A 41 -5.49 -3.21 6.67
N GLU A 42 -5.26 -4.46 7.10
CA GLU A 42 -4.18 -4.76 8.04
C GLU A 42 -2.81 -4.44 7.43
N SER A 43 -2.56 -4.88 6.21
CA SER A 43 -1.27 -4.65 5.54
C SER A 43 -1.03 -3.18 5.20
N GLY A 44 -2.05 -2.46 4.73
CA GLY A 44 -1.89 -1.10 4.23
C GLY A 44 -1.99 -0.02 5.30
N PHE A 45 -2.77 -0.22 6.34
CA PHE A 45 -3.07 0.83 7.32
C PHE A 45 -2.53 0.56 8.73
N ASN A 46 -2.25 -0.69 9.12
CA ASN A 46 -1.62 -0.97 10.39
C ASN A 46 -0.27 -0.23 10.51
N ALA A 47 0.07 0.26 11.70
CA ALA A 47 1.20 1.13 11.97
C ALA A 47 1.19 2.41 11.10
N ALA A 48 0.00 2.91 10.73
CA ALA A 48 -0.20 4.04 9.81
C ALA A 48 0.51 3.85 8.45
N GLY A 49 0.62 2.60 7.96
CA GLY A 49 1.32 2.27 6.72
C GLY A 49 2.84 2.52 6.76
N GLN A 50 3.43 2.70 7.95
CA GLN A 50 4.85 3.02 8.13
C GLN A 50 5.71 1.77 8.32
N ARG A 51 5.48 0.75 7.50
CA ARG A 51 6.32 -0.45 7.42
C ARG A 51 6.84 -0.61 5.98
N CYS A 52 8.07 -1.08 5.82
CA CYS A 52 8.64 -1.37 4.51
C CYS A 52 7.82 -2.44 3.76
N SER A 53 7.18 -3.38 4.49
CA SER A 53 6.32 -4.43 3.95
C SER A 53 4.84 -4.04 3.78
N ALA A 54 4.42 -2.81 4.12
CA ALA A 54 3.03 -2.39 4.00
C ALA A 54 2.54 -2.42 2.55
N LEU A 55 1.29 -2.82 2.35
CA LEU A 55 0.62 -2.79 1.05
C LEU A 55 0.57 -1.36 0.51
N ARG A 56 1.00 -1.18 -0.74
CA ARG A 56 0.97 0.10 -1.44
C ARG A 56 0.01 0.08 -2.63
N ILE A 57 -0.04 -1.05 -3.34
CA ILE A 57 -0.86 -1.17 -4.55
C ILE A 57 -1.65 -2.48 -4.49
N LEU A 58 -2.98 -2.35 -4.52
CA LEU A 58 -3.94 -3.44 -4.62
C LEU A 58 -4.37 -3.58 -6.09
N ALA A 59 -3.87 -4.60 -6.77
CA ALA A 59 -4.24 -4.89 -8.16
C ALA A 59 -5.42 -5.86 -8.18
N ILE A 60 -6.57 -5.43 -8.69
CA ILE A 60 -7.82 -6.18 -8.63
C ILE A 60 -8.27 -6.54 -10.05
N GLN A 61 -8.55 -7.83 -10.26
CA GLN A 61 -9.11 -8.32 -11.53
C GLN A 61 -10.50 -7.72 -11.79
N ASP A 62 -10.76 -7.41 -13.05
CA ASP A 62 -11.93 -6.66 -13.52
C ASP A 62 -13.26 -7.22 -13.00
N GLU A 63 -13.42 -8.54 -13.03
CA GLU A 63 -14.67 -9.23 -12.68
C GLU A 63 -15.08 -9.06 -11.20
N VAL A 64 -14.12 -8.83 -10.31
CA VAL A 64 -14.39 -8.67 -8.87
C VAL A 64 -14.13 -7.24 -8.38
N TYR A 65 -13.71 -6.35 -9.28
CA TYR A 65 -13.30 -4.99 -8.95
C TYR A 65 -14.38 -4.22 -8.20
N ASP A 66 -15.56 -4.08 -8.77
CA ASP A 66 -16.62 -3.21 -8.22
C ASP A 66 -17.09 -3.69 -6.84
N LYS A 67 -17.21 -5.01 -6.65
CA LYS A 67 -17.55 -5.60 -5.34
C LYS A 67 -16.45 -5.30 -4.31
N THR A 68 -15.20 -5.54 -4.69
CA THR A 68 -14.04 -5.35 -3.81
C THR A 68 -13.89 -3.89 -3.39
N ILE A 69 -13.99 -2.96 -4.33
CA ILE A 69 -13.92 -1.51 -4.06
C ILE A 69 -15.04 -1.05 -3.13
N LYS A 70 -16.26 -1.49 -3.37
CA LYS A 70 -17.41 -1.15 -2.49
C LYS A 70 -17.16 -1.58 -1.05
N MET A 71 -16.62 -2.77 -0.86
CA MET A 71 -16.29 -3.29 0.48
C MET A 71 -15.10 -2.55 1.09
N LEU A 72 -14.04 -2.31 0.32
CA LEU A 72 -12.85 -1.58 0.78
C LEU A 72 -13.21 -0.15 1.23
N ILE A 73 -14.05 0.55 0.48
CA ILE A 73 -14.56 1.88 0.85
C ILE A 73 -15.31 1.79 2.19
N GLY A 74 -16.19 0.79 2.33
CA GLY A 74 -16.97 0.60 3.56
C GLY A 74 -16.10 0.32 4.78
N ALA A 75 -15.10 -0.54 4.64
CA ALA A 75 -14.15 -0.89 5.69
C ALA A 75 -13.25 0.29 6.06
N THR A 76 -12.69 0.99 5.07
CA THR A 76 -11.82 2.18 5.29
C THR A 76 -12.54 3.27 6.09
N LYS A 77 -13.83 3.50 5.87
CA LYS A 77 -14.64 4.46 6.65
C LYS A 77 -14.85 4.05 8.11
N LYS A 78 -14.63 2.80 8.46
CA LYS A 78 -14.79 2.31 9.85
C LYS A 78 -13.49 2.37 10.66
N ILE A 79 -12.36 2.59 10.01
CA ILE A 79 -11.07 2.69 10.66
C ILE A 79 -11.05 3.92 11.58
N LYS A 80 -10.66 3.70 12.82
CA LYS A 80 -10.52 4.76 13.81
C LYS A 80 -9.09 5.26 13.85
N VAL A 81 -8.92 6.53 13.51
CA VAL A 81 -7.65 7.24 13.67
C VAL A 81 -7.62 7.89 15.04
N GLY A 82 -6.57 7.65 15.83
CA GLY A 82 -6.55 8.17 17.18
C GLY A 82 -5.21 7.99 17.91
N LEU A 83 -5.24 8.26 19.21
CA LEU A 83 -4.08 8.14 20.07
C LEU A 83 -3.72 6.66 20.29
N PRO A 84 -2.43 6.27 20.16
CA PRO A 84 -2.02 4.85 20.15
C PRO A 84 -2.26 4.08 21.44
N HIS A 85 -2.47 4.76 22.56
CA HIS A 85 -2.75 4.12 23.85
C HIS A 85 -4.23 3.75 24.05
N LEU A 86 -5.11 4.18 23.15
CA LEU A 86 -6.54 3.85 23.19
C LEU A 86 -6.77 2.54 22.42
N ILE A 87 -7.46 1.59 23.06
CA ILE A 87 -7.68 0.24 22.49
C ILE A 87 -8.55 0.25 21.23
N GLU A 88 -9.37 1.28 21.06
CA GLU A 88 -10.22 1.48 19.89
C GLU A 88 -9.49 2.10 18.70
N THR A 89 -8.22 2.48 18.86
CA THR A 89 -7.45 3.10 17.77
C THR A 89 -6.88 2.05 16.84
N ASP A 90 -7.24 2.12 15.57
CA ASP A 90 -6.71 1.27 14.51
C ASP A 90 -5.45 1.88 13.88
N VAL A 91 -5.43 3.20 13.70
CA VAL A 91 -4.35 3.92 13.01
C VAL A 91 -3.86 5.09 13.87
N GLY A 92 -2.58 5.03 14.25
CA GLY A 92 -1.91 6.06 15.03
C GLY A 92 -1.31 7.19 14.17
N PRO A 93 -0.44 8.04 14.77
CA PRO A 93 0.19 9.15 14.06
C PRO A 93 1.34 8.70 13.16
N LEU A 94 1.71 9.57 12.24
CA LEU A 94 2.97 9.50 11.50
C LEU A 94 4.13 9.97 12.38
N ILE A 95 5.35 9.62 11.95
CA ILE A 95 6.56 9.90 12.71
C ILE A 95 6.81 11.40 12.93
N ASP A 96 6.55 12.22 11.91
CA ASP A 96 6.83 13.67 11.96
C ASP A 96 5.95 14.48 10.98
N LEU A 97 6.17 15.79 10.99
CA LEU A 97 5.46 16.74 10.14
C LEU A 97 5.83 16.59 8.66
N ASP A 98 7.07 16.25 8.34
CA ASP A 98 7.54 16.11 6.97
C ASP A 98 6.88 14.91 6.30
N ALA A 99 6.76 13.78 7.00
CA ALA A 99 6.00 12.62 6.56
C ALA A 99 4.53 12.98 6.31
N LYS A 100 3.90 13.69 7.27
CA LYS A 100 2.52 14.17 7.11
C LYS A 100 2.35 15.06 5.87
N ASN A 101 3.25 16.00 5.66
CA ASN A 101 3.20 16.91 4.53
C ASN A 101 3.38 16.17 3.20
N LYS A 102 4.33 15.23 3.13
CA LYS A 102 4.57 14.41 1.94
C LYS A 102 3.31 13.63 1.55
N ILE A 103 2.66 12.97 2.51
CA ILE A 103 1.46 12.18 2.25
C ILE A 103 0.28 13.07 1.85
N ASN A 104 0.06 14.18 2.55
CA ASN A 104 -1.00 15.13 2.21
C ASN A 104 -0.82 15.73 0.81
N ASN A 105 0.41 16.04 0.41
CA ASN A 105 0.71 16.51 -0.93
C ASN A 105 0.42 15.44 -1.99
N HIS A 106 0.73 14.18 -1.69
CA HIS A 106 0.40 13.07 -2.57
C HIS A 106 -1.13 12.91 -2.72
N ILE A 107 -1.87 12.87 -1.62
CA ILE A 107 -3.34 12.79 -1.64
C ILE A 107 -3.93 13.96 -2.44
N LYS A 108 -3.42 15.17 -2.23
CA LYS A 108 -3.87 16.37 -2.97
C LYS A 108 -3.62 16.25 -4.47
N LYS A 109 -2.48 15.69 -4.88
CA LYS A 109 -2.14 15.44 -6.30
C LYS A 109 -3.14 14.50 -6.96
N PHE A 110 -3.66 13.51 -6.22
CA PHE A 110 -4.61 12.51 -6.71
C PHE A 110 -6.07 12.78 -6.31
N LYS A 111 -6.42 14.01 -5.96
CA LYS A 111 -7.75 14.38 -5.44
C LYS A 111 -8.91 13.88 -6.32
N GLU A 112 -8.77 13.97 -7.64
CA GLU A 112 -9.81 13.55 -8.60
C GLU A 112 -9.95 12.02 -8.74
N LYS A 113 -8.98 11.27 -8.19
CA LYS A 113 -8.93 9.80 -8.20
C LYS A 113 -9.17 9.19 -6.82
N LEU A 114 -9.59 10.01 -5.87
CA LEU A 114 -9.85 9.60 -4.51
C LEU A 114 -11.13 8.76 -4.44
N LEU A 115 -11.01 7.51 -3.99
CA LEU A 115 -12.17 6.63 -3.77
C LEU A 115 -12.77 6.83 -2.37
N VAL A 116 -11.91 6.94 -1.37
CA VAL A 116 -12.31 7.17 0.02
C VAL A 116 -11.19 7.77 0.83
N MET A 117 -11.56 8.56 1.80
CA MET A 117 -10.75 9.03 2.91
C MET A 117 -11.51 8.71 4.20
N GLY A 118 -10.83 8.05 5.14
CA GLY A 118 -11.39 7.77 6.47
C GLY A 118 -11.58 9.04 7.29
N ASP A 119 -12.37 8.93 8.33
CA ASP A 119 -12.63 10.06 9.24
C ASP A 119 -11.38 10.38 10.07
N LEU A 120 -11.14 11.67 10.30
CA LEU A 120 -10.08 12.18 11.16
C LEU A 120 -10.59 13.32 12.02
N ASP A 121 -10.52 13.15 13.34
CA ASP A 121 -10.80 14.24 14.27
C ASP A 121 -9.72 15.32 14.14
N GLN A 122 -10.14 16.52 13.75
CA GLN A 122 -9.26 17.68 13.58
C GLN A 122 -8.68 18.22 14.89
N ASN A 123 -9.23 17.79 16.03
CA ASN A 123 -8.73 18.19 17.35
C ASN A 123 -7.59 17.29 17.85
N LEU A 124 -7.25 16.20 17.14
CA LEU A 124 -6.12 15.36 17.49
C LEU A 124 -4.81 16.13 17.37
N ASN A 125 -4.09 16.20 18.49
CA ASN A 125 -2.76 16.81 18.53
C ASN A 125 -1.71 15.79 18.07
N GLY A 126 -1.06 16.04 16.93
CA GLY A 126 -0.05 15.15 16.33
C GLY A 126 -0.08 15.12 14.81
N HIS A 127 0.70 14.20 14.24
CA HIS A 127 0.90 14.10 12.79
C HIS A 127 -0.01 13.04 12.18
N PHE A 128 -1.32 13.17 12.39
CA PHE A 128 -2.29 12.23 11.88
C PHE A 128 -2.66 12.49 10.40
N VAL A 129 -2.91 11.41 9.66
CA VAL A 129 -3.44 11.41 8.29
C VAL A 129 -4.52 10.34 8.19
N SER A 130 -5.60 10.66 7.49
CA SER A 130 -6.69 9.71 7.25
C SER A 130 -6.24 8.53 6.40
N PRO A 131 -6.63 7.30 6.71
CA PRO A 131 -6.53 6.17 5.79
C PRO A 131 -7.20 6.51 4.47
N THR A 132 -6.45 6.34 3.38
CA THR A 132 -6.87 6.86 2.07
C THR A 132 -6.73 5.78 1.00
N VAL A 133 -7.74 5.65 0.14
CA VAL A 133 -7.69 4.77 -1.04
C VAL A 133 -7.83 5.62 -2.30
N ILE A 134 -6.90 5.41 -3.23
CA ILE A 134 -6.77 6.19 -4.48
C ILE A 134 -6.80 5.21 -5.66
N GLU A 135 -7.66 5.46 -6.65
CA GLU A 135 -7.65 4.72 -7.90
C GLU A 135 -6.54 5.23 -8.83
N ILE A 136 -5.82 4.32 -9.47
CA ILE A 136 -4.82 4.65 -10.50
C ILE A 136 -5.14 3.90 -11.80
N ASN A 137 -4.89 4.55 -12.92
CA ASN A 137 -5.11 3.94 -14.24
C ASN A 137 -3.85 3.29 -14.80
N ASN A 138 -2.68 3.65 -14.25
CA ASN A 138 -1.40 3.12 -14.68
C ASN A 138 -0.44 3.09 -13.48
N LEU A 139 0.36 2.01 -13.37
CA LEU A 139 1.37 1.86 -12.30
C LEU A 139 2.45 2.95 -12.35
N SER A 140 2.76 3.47 -13.54
CA SER A 140 3.72 4.57 -13.73
C SER A 140 3.32 5.91 -13.09
N GLU A 141 2.07 6.03 -12.62
CA GLU A 141 1.62 7.21 -11.86
C GLU A 141 2.27 7.28 -10.47
N ILE A 142 2.68 6.13 -9.94
CA ILE A 142 3.33 6.02 -8.62
C ILE A 142 4.84 5.94 -8.82
N LYS A 143 5.50 7.08 -8.65
CA LYS A 143 6.94 7.22 -8.92
C LYS A 143 7.83 6.94 -7.71
N GLU A 144 7.24 6.93 -6.52
CA GLU A 144 7.97 6.74 -5.26
C GLU A 144 7.08 6.06 -4.24
N GLU A 145 7.69 5.41 -3.25
CA GLU A 145 6.97 4.85 -2.12
C GLU A 145 6.30 5.95 -1.29
N ILE A 146 5.01 5.76 -1.01
CA ILE A 146 4.25 6.61 -0.09
C ILE A 146 4.18 5.92 1.27
N PHE A 147 5.09 6.32 2.15
CA PHE A 147 5.29 5.69 3.45
C PHE A 147 4.27 6.18 4.48
N GLY A 148 3.02 5.76 4.30
CA GLY A 148 1.87 6.21 5.09
C GLY A 148 0.60 5.43 4.80
N PRO A 149 -0.54 5.79 5.41
CA PRO A 149 -1.80 5.06 5.32
C PRO A 149 -2.52 5.35 3.99
N VAL A 150 -1.89 5.00 2.88
CA VAL A 150 -2.41 5.19 1.52
C VAL A 150 -2.28 3.90 0.73
N ILE A 151 -3.41 3.40 0.24
CA ILE A 151 -3.47 2.26 -0.69
C ILE A 151 -3.89 2.80 -2.06
N HIS A 152 -3.13 2.43 -3.10
CA HIS A 152 -3.53 2.65 -4.48
C HIS A 152 -4.24 1.41 -5.00
N VAL A 153 -5.27 1.61 -5.80
CA VAL A 153 -6.01 0.52 -6.42
C VAL A 153 -5.82 0.58 -7.93
N TYR A 154 -5.48 -0.56 -8.51
CA TYR A 154 -5.28 -0.72 -9.93
C TYR A 154 -6.20 -1.83 -10.46
N ARG A 155 -6.96 -1.55 -11.52
CA ARG A 155 -7.85 -2.50 -12.18
C ARG A 155 -7.12 -3.18 -13.34
N TYR A 156 -7.14 -4.52 -13.42
CA TYR A 156 -6.53 -5.25 -14.53
C TYR A 156 -7.47 -6.30 -15.12
N GLN A 157 -7.28 -6.63 -16.40
CA GLN A 157 -8.01 -7.67 -17.10
C GLN A 157 -7.28 -9.01 -16.95
N ALA A 158 -8.02 -10.12 -16.80
CA ALA A 158 -7.44 -11.45 -16.57
C ALA A 158 -6.38 -11.82 -17.61
N GLU A 159 -6.64 -11.57 -18.87
CA GLU A 159 -5.71 -11.86 -19.99
C GLU A 159 -4.48 -10.96 -20.04
N LYS A 160 -4.43 -9.93 -19.22
CA LYS A 160 -3.30 -9.00 -19.09
C LYS A 160 -2.45 -9.23 -17.84
N ILE A 161 -2.62 -10.36 -17.17
CA ILE A 161 -1.85 -10.69 -15.94
C ILE A 161 -0.33 -10.69 -16.21
N GLU A 162 0.12 -11.17 -17.36
CA GLU A 162 1.53 -11.15 -17.72
C GLU A 162 2.08 -9.71 -17.84
N ASN A 163 1.29 -8.81 -18.45
CA ASN A 163 1.66 -7.40 -18.52
C ASN A 163 1.75 -6.77 -17.12
N LEU A 164 0.79 -7.07 -16.24
CA LEU A 164 0.84 -6.62 -14.85
C LEU A 164 2.11 -7.08 -14.13
N ILE A 165 2.48 -8.35 -14.27
CA ILE A 165 3.70 -8.90 -13.65
C ILE A 165 4.95 -8.18 -14.19
N ASN A 166 5.02 -7.97 -15.51
CA ASN A 166 6.13 -7.25 -16.13
C ASN A 166 6.22 -5.80 -15.66
N ASP A 167 5.08 -5.11 -15.53
CA ASP A 167 5.01 -3.75 -15.03
C ASP A 167 5.47 -3.67 -13.55
N ILE A 168 5.04 -4.61 -12.71
CA ILE A 168 5.49 -4.73 -11.32
C ILE A 168 7.01 -4.91 -11.25
N ASN A 169 7.55 -5.86 -12.03
CA ASN A 169 8.99 -6.12 -12.06
C ASN A 169 9.80 -4.90 -12.55
N SER A 170 9.25 -4.11 -13.46
CA SER A 170 9.89 -2.89 -13.98
C SER A 170 10.04 -1.78 -12.94
N MET A 171 9.27 -1.82 -11.85
CA MET A 171 9.37 -0.85 -10.77
C MET A 171 10.63 -1.03 -9.89
N ASN A 172 11.36 -2.13 -10.06
CA ASN A 172 12.62 -2.44 -9.35
C ASN A 172 12.51 -2.50 -7.82
N TYR A 173 11.34 -2.88 -7.31
CA TYR A 173 11.13 -3.25 -5.92
C TYR A 173 10.86 -4.75 -5.82
N GLY A 174 11.24 -5.39 -4.72
CA GLY A 174 11.12 -6.84 -4.59
C GLY A 174 11.03 -7.30 -3.13
N LEU A 175 10.35 -6.55 -2.28
CA LEU A 175 10.29 -6.87 -0.87
C LEU A 175 9.14 -7.85 -0.55
N THR A 176 7.89 -7.49 -0.85
CA THR A 176 6.74 -8.36 -0.59
C THR A 176 5.72 -8.33 -1.74
N LEU A 177 5.09 -9.49 -1.98
CA LEU A 177 3.98 -9.67 -2.90
C LEU A 177 2.91 -10.55 -2.24
N GLY A 178 1.69 -10.05 -2.15
CA GLY A 178 0.52 -10.84 -1.76
C GLY A 178 -0.23 -11.35 -2.99
N ILE A 179 -0.74 -12.58 -2.93
CA ILE A 179 -1.59 -13.15 -3.98
C ILE A 179 -2.84 -13.68 -3.30
N GLN A 180 -4.00 -13.18 -3.73
CA GLN A 180 -5.31 -13.61 -3.28
C GLN A 180 -6.00 -14.38 -4.40
N SER A 181 -5.89 -15.69 -4.35
CA SER A 181 -6.48 -16.63 -5.30
C SER A 181 -6.80 -17.93 -4.62
N ARG A 182 -7.85 -18.64 -5.09
CA ARG A 182 -8.16 -20.02 -4.71
C ARG A 182 -7.76 -21.03 -5.77
N ILE A 183 -7.00 -20.58 -6.77
CA ILE A 183 -6.54 -21.40 -7.89
C ILE A 183 -5.03 -21.56 -7.79
N GLU A 184 -4.57 -22.75 -7.44
CA GLU A 184 -3.15 -23.06 -7.23
C GLU A 184 -2.30 -22.77 -8.48
N SER A 185 -2.80 -23.07 -9.66
CA SER A 185 -2.09 -22.77 -10.91
C SER A 185 -1.87 -21.27 -11.13
N THR A 186 -2.80 -20.42 -10.70
CA THR A 186 -2.64 -18.96 -10.74
C THR A 186 -1.56 -18.51 -9.76
N ILE A 187 -1.57 -19.04 -8.54
CA ILE A 187 -0.57 -18.71 -7.51
C ILE A 187 0.83 -19.09 -7.96
N ASN A 188 0.97 -20.28 -8.58
CA ASN A 188 2.27 -20.76 -9.06
C ASN A 188 2.75 -20.04 -10.33
N TYR A 189 1.84 -19.43 -11.09
CA TYR A 189 2.18 -18.67 -12.29
C TYR A 189 2.72 -17.28 -11.97
N ILE A 190 2.15 -16.61 -10.96
CA ILE A 190 2.56 -15.27 -10.50
C ILE A 190 3.83 -15.36 -9.66
#